data_a349d7f8304e7f840a76ac52c0354434
#
_entry.id   a349d7f8304e7f840a76ac52c0354434
#
_cell.length_a   1.000
_cell.length_b   1.000
_cell.length_c   1.000
_cell.angle_alpha   90.00
_cell.angle_beta   90.00
_cell.angle_gamma   90.00
#
_symmetry.space_group_name_H-M   'P 1'
#
loop_
_entity.id
_entity.type
_entity.pdbx_description
1 polymer ?
#
loop_
_entity_poly.entity_id
_entity_poly.type
_entity_poly.pdbx_seq_one_letter_code
_entity_poly.pdbx_strand_id
1 'polypeptide(L)'
;MSNTVFHDMEVQEKENVKISPMSFTQEGLWILDQLELGSAINTLSVTVQVSNLLTTSVLEESLNMLVQRHEALRTTFSMMEGQLAQVIAPSQTIPLAVLDLQEQPEAEQKAQAQRLAAEQALQPFVLSQGPLLHCTLLHLAEEQSLLLLTVHRIVCDQWAVGVLVRDLACLYEACSSEQPSSLPSLPWQYADFAVWQRQVLTKEVLDEHLTYWREQLASAPDILQLPTDRPRQAVVSSQGSMYQVVLPSKLFQALQELSQQQAVSLDMTLVAAFQTLLYRYSGQEDLLIGAAIPARKRAETEAMVGICENTLVLRTDLSEQPSFADLLGRVCKVMVAGQAHEELPFESLVKALYPTRSLSRNPLFQVLLHLPKPLPTLLSGWTLEQ
;
A
#
# COMPACT_ATOMS: atom_id res chain seq x y z
N MET A 1 2.04 4.48 35.11
CA MET A 1 0.79 3.76 35.40
C MET A 1 -0.02 3.74 34.10
N SER A 2 -0.53 2.63 33.66
CA SER A 2 -1.32 2.31 32.49
C SER A 2 -0.56 1.54 31.39
N ASN A 3 -0.25 0.31 31.66
CA ASN A 3 0.36 -0.62 30.69
C ASN A 3 -0.38 -1.98 30.64
N THR A 4 -1.68 -2.02 31.00
CA THR A 4 -2.38 -3.30 31.22
C THR A 4 -3.63 -3.50 30.35
N VAL A 5 -3.89 -2.68 29.31
CA VAL A 5 -5.19 -2.67 28.64
C VAL A 5 -5.20 -3.29 27.23
N PHE A 6 -4.06 -3.68 26.68
CA PHE A 6 -4.02 -4.18 25.28
C PHE A 6 -4.26 -5.69 25.12
N HIS A 7 -4.52 -6.44 26.19
CA HIS A 7 -4.59 -7.91 26.13
C HIS A 7 -5.99 -8.48 25.92
N ASP A 8 -7.07 -7.69 26.03
CA ASP A 8 -8.44 -8.21 26.08
C ASP A 8 -9.42 -7.69 25.02
N MET A 9 -8.95 -7.08 23.90
CA MET A 9 -9.87 -6.80 22.79
C MET A 9 -10.07 -8.05 21.93
N GLU A 10 -10.96 -8.92 22.36
CA GLU A 10 -11.61 -9.91 21.52
C GLU A 10 -12.62 -9.21 20.58
N VAL A 11 -12.88 -9.83 19.42
CA VAL A 11 -13.95 -9.39 18.52
C VAL A 11 -15.26 -9.32 19.29
N GLN A 12 -15.86 -8.14 19.37
CA GLN A 12 -17.16 -7.93 20.02
C GLN A 12 -18.25 -7.68 18.98
N GLU A 13 -19.39 -8.33 19.13
CA GLU A 13 -20.60 -8.04 18.36
C GLU A 13 -21.54 -7.17 19.20
N LYS A 14 -21.77 -5.95 18.79
CA LYS A 14 -22.81 -5.06 19.33
C LYS A 14 -23.76 -4.66 18.21
N GLU A 15 -25.05 -4.91 18.35
CA GLU A 15 -26.11 -4.45 17.44
C GLU A 15 -25.87 -4.83 15.95
N ASN A 16 -25.47 -6.08 15.65
CA ASN A 16 -25.11 -6.59 14.32
C ASN A 16 -23.83 -5.96 13.70
N VAL A 17 -23.00 -5.27 14.48
CA VAL A 17 -21.73 -4.70 14.03
C VAL A 17 -20.58 -5.47 14.69
N LYS A 18 -19.62 -5.94 13.88
CA LYS A 18 -18.40 -6.58 14.36
C LYS A 18 -17.35 -5.49 14.69
N ILE A 19 -16.85 -5.49 15.93
CA ILE A 19 -15.79 -4.57 16.38
C ILE A 19 -14.51 -5.37 16.53
N SER A 20 -13.40 -4.83 16.03
CA SER A 20 -12.08 -5.45 16.06
C SER A 20 -10.99 -4.40 16.32
N PRO A 21 -9.85 -4.75 16.94
CA PRO A 21 -8.74 -3.81 17.05
C PRO A 21 -8.19 -3.44 15.67
N MET A 22 -7.64 -2.24 15.53
CA MET A 22 -6.85 -1.87 14.35
C MET A 22 -5.52 -2.63 14.36
N SER A 23 -4.96 -2.95 13.17
CA SER A 23 -3.57 -3.34 13.06
C SER A 23 -2.64 -2.16 13.42
N PHE A 24 -1.36 -2.42 13.67
CA PHE A 24 -0.41 -1.33 13.95
C PHE A 24 -0.27 -0.35 12.78
N THR A 25 -0.30 -0.84 11.54
CA THR A 25 -0.25 0.00 10.35
C THR A 25 -1.51 0.86 10.21
N GLN A 26 -2.69 0.29 10.50
CA GLN A 26 -3.94 1.05 10.51
C GLN A 26 -3.94 2.16 11.56
N GLU A 27 -3.42 1.89 12.77
CA GLU A 27 -3.28 2.94 13.80
C GLU A 27 -2.40 4.09 13.32
N GLY A 28 -1.27 3.77 12.69
CA GLY A 28 -0.37 4.79 12.14
C GLY A 28 -1.05 5.64 11.07
N LEU A 29 -1.75 5.03 10.13
CA LEU A 29 -2.49 5.72 9.08
C LEU A 29 -3.65 6.54 9.64
N TRP A 30 -4.38 6.02 10.62
CA TRP A 30 -5.46 6.76 11.27
C TRP A 30 -4.94 8.02 11.97
N ILE A 31 -3.81 7.92 12.69
CA ILE A 31 -3.17 9.08 13.34
C ILE A 31 -2.74 10.11 12.30
N LEU A 32 -2.17 9.68 11.18
CA LEU A 32 -1.77 10.60 10.09
C LEU A 32 -2.99 11.30 9.48
N ASP A 33 -4.07 10.57 9.24
CA ASP A 33 -5.32 11.13 8.73
C ASP A 33 -5.91 12.20 9.67
N GLN A 34 -5.85 11.97 10.99
CA GLN A 34 -6.29 12.94 11.98
C GLN A 34 -5.42 14.22 12.05
N LEU A 35 -4.15 14.12 11.66
CA LEU A 35 -3.24 15.28 11.60
C LEU A 35 -3.43 16.08 10.30
N GLU A 36 -3.88 15.45 9.23
CA GLU A 36 -4.05 16.03 7.90
C GLU A 36 -5.48 15.85 7.37
N LEU A 37 -6.48 16.23 8.19
CA LEU A 37 -7.90 16.10 7.86
C LEU A 37 -8.23 16.68 6.48
N GLY A 38 -8.87 15.87 5.65
CA GLY A 38 -9.24 16.24 4.29
C GLY A 38 -8.13 16.11 3.26
N SER A 39 -7.00 15.49 3.61
CA SER A 39 -5.94 15.13 2.68
C SER A 39 -6.26 13.84 1.92
N ALA A 40 -5.95 13.80 0.63
CA ALA A 40 -6.05 12.59 -0.19
C ALA A 40 -4.73 11.81 -0.27
N ILE A 41 -3.74 12.11 0.57
CA ILE A 41 -2.38 11.52 0.50
C ILE A 41 -2.38 10.00 0.70
N ASN A 42 -3.35 9.47 1.43
CA ASN A 42 -3.51 8.04 1.68
C ASN A 42 -4.54 7.39 0.74
N THR A 43 -4.68 7.92 -0.47
CA THR A 43 -5.58 7.40 -1.49
C THR A 43 -4.80 6.60 -2.53
N LEU A 44 -5.29 5.40 -2.86
CA LEU A 44 -4.85 4.62 -4.02
C LEU A 44 -5.87 4.80 -5.13
N SER A 45 -5.42 5.25 -6.28
CA SER A 45 -6.25 5.40 -7.48
C SER A 45 -5.75 4.46 -8.56
N VAL A 46 -6.67 3.74 -9.18
CA VAL A 46 -6.39 2.76 -10.22
C VAL A 46 -7.42 2.89 -11.34
N THR A 47 -6.94 2.84 -12.56
CA THR A 47 -7.77 2.73 -13.77
C THR A 47 -7.72 1.30 -14.27
N VAL A 48 -8.89 0.70 -14.45
CA VAL A 48 -9.04 -0.62 -15.04
C VAL A 48 -9.67 -0.47 -16.41
N GLN A 49 -8.94 -0.85 -17.45
CA GLN A 49 -9.50 -0.94 -18.79
C GLN A 49 -10.23 -2.26 -18.96
N VAL A 50 -11.45 -2.20 -19.44
CA VAL A 50 -12.27 -3.38 -19.77
C VAL A 50 -12.60 -3.35 -21.26
N SER A 51 -12.11 -4.37 -21.97
CA SER A 51 -12.26 -4.54 -23.42
C SER A 51 -13.34 -5.57 -23.73
N ASN A 52 -14.47 -5.48 -23.04
CA ASN A 52 -15.66 -6.31 -23.23
C ASN A 52 -16.89 -5.45 -22.98
N LEU A 53 -18.04 -5.89 -23.50
CA LEU A 53 -19.31 -5.24 -23.20
C LEU A 53 -19.63 -5.35 -21.70
N LEU A 54 -19.74 -4.21 -21.05
CA LEU A 54 -20.10 -4.13 -19.63
C LEU A 54 -21.59 -3.74 -19.48
N THR A 55 -22.33 -4.55 -18.74
CA THR A 55 -23.69 -4.21 -18.30
C THR A 55 -23.63 -3.55 -16.92
N THR A 56 -24.03 -2.30 -16.83
CA THR A 56 -23.95 -1.48 -15.60
C THR A 56 -24.60 -2.16 -14.40
N SER A 57 -25.82 -2.70 -14.55
CA SER A 57 -26.54 -3.36 -13.45
C SER A 57 -25.81 -4.61 -12.94
N VAL A 58 -25.19 -5.38 -13.83
CA VAL A 58 -24.38 -6.55 -13.46
C VAL A 58 -23.10 -6.12 -12.72
N LEU A 59 -22.49 -5.01 -13.16
CA LEU A 59 -21.31 -4.47 -12.46
C LEU A 59 -21.66 -3.95 -11.06
N GLU A 60 -22.78 -3.27 -10.89
CA GLU A 60 -23.28 -2.82 -9.57
C GLU A 60 -23.53 -4.00 -8.63
N GLU A 61 -24.19 -5.06 -9.12
CA GLU A 61 -24.39 -6.29 -8.34
C GLU A 61 -23.05 -6.91 -7.94
N SER A 62 -22.12 -7.02 -8.88
CA SER A 62 -20.78 -7.58 -8.65
C SER A 62 -19.97 -6.76 -7.64
N LEU A 63 -20.07 -5.42 -7.68
CA LEU A 63 -19.45 -4.54 -6.68
C LEU A 63 -20.04 -4.76 -5.28
N ASN A 64 -21.35 -4.92 -5.17
CA ASN A 64 -21.99 -5.21 -3.88
C ASN A 64 -21.59 -6.59 -3.35
N MET A 65 -21.47 -7.61 -4.22
CA MET A 65 -20.94 -8.92 -3.83
C MET A 65 -19.46 -8.83 -3.39
N LEU A 66 -18.64 -8.02 -4.06
CA LEU A 66 -17.26 -7.77 -3.68
C LEU A 66 -17.15 -7.16 -2.27
N VAL A 67 -17.98 -6.16 -1.98
CA VAL A 67 -18.07 -5.51 -0.65
C VAL A 67 -18.52 -6.50 0.42
N GLN A 68 -19.48 -7.35 0.10
CA GLN A 68 -19.94 -8.39 1.03
C GLN A 68 -18.85 -9.44 1.29
N ARG A 69 -18.07 -9.78 0.28
CA ARG A 69 -16.96 -10.73 0.39
C ARG A 69 -15.81 -10.21 1.24
N HIS A 70 -15.42 -8.94 1.10
CA HIS A 70 -14.28 -8.34 1.77
C HIS A 70 -14.72 -7.37 2.86
N GLU A 71 -14.65 -7.80 4.12
CA GLU A 71 -15.03 -6.99 5.29
C GLU A 71 -14.34 -5.63 5.33
N ALA A 72 -13.08 -5.54 4.88
CA ALA A 72 -12.32 -4.30 4.83
C ALA A 72 -13.02 -3.18 4.06
N LEU A 73 -13.79 -3.49 3.01
CA LEU A 73 -14.51 -2.50 2.20
C LEU A 73 -15.76 -1.92 2.88
N ARG A 74 -16.25 -2.56 3.94
CA ARG A 74 -17.39 -2.11 4.76
C ARG A 74 -16.99 -1.82 6.20
N THR A 75 -15.69 -1.51 6.37
CA THR A 75 -15.09 -1.16 7.65
C THR A 75 -14.93 0.36 7.75
N THR A 76 -15.27 0.91 8.89
CA THR A 76 -14.98 2.28 9.31
C THR A 76 -14.07 2.27 10.53
N PHE A 77 -13.49 3.42 10.87
CA PHE A 77 -12.48 3.52 11.91
C PHE A 77 -12.85 4.61 12.91
N SER A 78 -12.86 4.27 14.17
CA SER A 78 -13.23 5.21 15.25
C SER A 78 -12.52 4.86 16.56
N MET A 79 -12.58 5.80 17.49
CA MET A 79 -12.17 5.55 18.86
C MET A 79 -13.37 5.06 19.65
N MET A 80 -13.26 3.86 20.23
CA MET A 80 -14.28 3.23 21.07
C MET A 80 -13.70 2.94 22.43
N GLU A 81 -14.33 3.43 23.49
CA GLU A 81 -13.90 3.24 24.90
C GLU A 81 -12.41 3.61 25.12
N GLY A 82 -11.91 4.62 24.38
CA GLY A 82 -10.52 5.06 24.47
C GLY A 82 -9.52 4.23 23.66
N GLN A 83 -9.98 3.28 22.85
CA GLN A 83 -9.16 2.44 21.98
C GLN A 83 -9.53 2.63 20.50
N LEU A 84 -8.55 2.53 19.62
CA LEU A 84 -8.75 2.60 18.18
C LEU A 84 -9.31 1.26 17.66
N ALA A 85 -10.45 1.33 16.97
CA ALA A 85 -11.19 0.15 16.54
C ALA A 85 -11.60 0.21 15.07
N GLN A 86 -11.64 -0.97 14.45
CA GLN A 86 -12.34 -1.25 13.21
C GLN A 86 -13.81 -1.53 13.55
N VAL A 87 -14.72 -0.84 12.87
CA VAL A 87 -16.17 -1.03 13.00
C VAL A 87 -16.68 -1.57 11.69
N ILE A 88 -17.03 -2.84 11.65
CA ILE A 88 -17.36 -3.58 10.44
C ILE A 88 -18.89 -3.71 10.35
N ALA A 89 -19.47 -3.05 9.35
CA ALA A 89 -20.90 -3.11 9.11
C ALA A 89 -21.30 -4.49 8.54
N PRO A 90 -22.53 -4.97 8.82
CA PRO A 90 -23.03 -6.24 8.26
C PRO A 90 -23.19 -6.18 6.74
N SER A 91 -23.48 -4.99 6.20
CA SER A 91 -23.59 -4.72 4.76
C SER A 91 -23.27 -3.27 4.46
N GLN A 92 -22.82 -3.00 3.26
CA GLN A 92 -22.62 -1.67 2.72
C GLN A 92 -22.80 -1.70 1.20
N THR A 93 -23.41 -0.67 0.63
CA THR A 93 -23.54 -0.49 -0.82
C THR A 93 -22.56 0.58 -1.29
N ILE A 94 -21.88 0.31 -2.40
CA ILE A 94 -21.01 1.27 -3.07
C ILE A 94 -21.78 1.83 -4.27
N PRO A 95 -22.02 3.15 -4.34
CA PRO A 95 -22.62 3.75 -5.51
C PRO A 95 -21.67 3.68 -6.70
N LEU A 96 -22.17 3.26 -7.86
CA LEU A 96 -21.44 3.30 -9.12
C LEU A 96 -21.87 4.55 -9.91
N ALA A 97 -20.95 5.52 -10.03
CA ALA A 97 -21.15 6.64 -10.95
C ALA A 97 -20.89 6.16 -12.38
N VAL A 98 -21.78 6.51 -13.32
CA VAL A 98 -21.65 6.11 -14.73
C VAL A 98 -21.67 7.34 -15.61
N LEU A 99 -20.67 7.45 -16.50
CA LEU A 99 -20.58 8.49 -17.50
C LEU A 99 -20.42 7.86 -18.88
N ASP A 100 -21.25 8.32 -19.83
CA ASP A 100 -21.15 7.93 -21.23
C ASP A 100 -20.36 8.98 -22.00
N LEU A 101 -19.24 8.57 -22.58
CA LEU A 101 -18.35 9.41 -23.37
C LEU A 101 -18.31 8.99 -24.84
N GLN A 102 -19.13 8.05 -25.28
CA GLN A 102 -19.09 7.44 -26.62
C GLN A 102 -19.27 8.44 -27.76
N GLU A 103 -20.07 9.49 -27.53
CA GLU A 103 -20.30 10.53 -28.53
C GLU A 103 -19.13 11.54 -28.71
N GLN A 104 -18.14 11.49 -27.82
CA GLN A 104 -17.00 12.40 -27.84
C GLN A 104 -15.88 11.88 -28.73
N PRO A 105 -15.07 12.77 -29.34
CA PRO A 105 -13.84 12.37 -30.01
C PRO A 105 -12.86 11.66 -29.05
N GLU A 106 -12.12 10.65 -29.52
CA GLU A 106 -11.18 9.86 -28.71
C GLU A 106 -10.22 10.70 -27.85
N ALA A 107 -9.69 11.79 -28.44
CA ALA A 107 -8.79 12.71 -27.71
C ALA A 107 -9.48 13.41 -26.53
N GLU A 108 -10.77 13.74 -26.67
CA GLU A 108 -11.56 14.36 -25.62
C GLU A 108 -11.94 13.34 -24.55
N GLN A 109 -12.32 12.12 -24.96
CA GLN A 109 -12.58 10.99 -24.03
C GLN A 109 -11.37 10.75 -23.12
N LYS A 110 -10.17 10.64 -23.69
CA LYS A 110 -8.94 10.41 -22.96
C LYS A 110 -8.61 11.56 -21.98
N ALA A 111 -8.73 12.80 -22.44
CA ALA A 111 -8.51 13.97 -21.60
C ALA A 111 -9.53 14.05 -20.46
N GLN A 112 -10.78 13.73 -20.72
CA GLN A 112 -11.83 13.71 -19.71
C GLN A 112 -11.65 12.57 -18.70
N ALA A 113 -11.29 11.36 -19.15
CA ALA A 113 -10.99 10.23 -18.28
C ALA A 113 -9.84 10.55 -17.33
N GLN A 114 -8.75 11.12 -17.83
CA GLN A 114 -7.61 11.56 -17.02
C GLN A 114 -7.99 12.63 -15.99
N ARG A 115 -8.81 13.62 -16.40
CA ARG A 115 -9.30 14.64 -15.48
C ARG A 115 -10.15 14.04 -14.37
N LEU A 116 -11.11 13.17 -14.70
CA LEU A 116 -11.99 12.52 -13.73
C LEU A 116 -11.19 11.62 -12.77
N ALA A 117 -10.22 10.86 -13.28
CA ALA A 117 -9.34 10.06 -12.44
C ALA A 117 -8.55 10.93 -11.45
N ALA A 118 -8.00 12.06 -11.91
CA ALA A 118 -7.29 13.00 -11.04
C ALA A 118 -8.22 13.68 -10.01
N GLU A 119 -9.41 14.09 -10.41
CA GLU A 119 -10.42 14.68 -9.52
C GLU A 119 -10.86 13.66 -8.45
N GLN A 120 -11.13 12.41 -8.83
CA GLN A 120 -11.52 11.35 -7.90
C GLN A 120 -10.37 10.98 -6.94
N ALA A 121 -9.12 10.95 -7.42
CA ALA A 121 -7.94 10.67 -6.59
C ALA A 121 -7.71 11.74 -5.50
N LEU A 122 -8.18 12.96 -5.72
CA LEU A 122 -8.08 14.09 -4.78
C LEU A 122 -9.26 14.19 -3.81
N GLN A 123 -10.29 13.35 -3.97
CA GLN A 123 -11.42 13.34 -3.04
C GLN A 123 -11.01 12.72 -1.70
N PRO A 124 -11.18 13.45 -0.58
CA PRO A 124 -10.84 12.90 0.72
C PRO A 124 -11.87 11.86 1.17
N PHE A 125 -11.41 10.87 1.90
CA PHE A 125 -12.26 9.92 2.60
C PHE A 125 -12.50 10.37 4.05
N VAL A 126 -13.65 10.01 4.60
CA VAL A 126 -13.96 10.19 6.03
C VAL A 126 -13.93 8.81 6.69
N LEU A 127 -12.86 8.51 7.40
CA LEU A 127 -12.60 7.17 7.95
C LEU A 127 -13.69 6.67 8.90
N SER A 128 -14.41 7.58 9.57
CA SER A 128 -15.48 7.24 10.51
C SER A 128 -16.85 7.02 9.85
N GLN A 129 -17.02 7.33 8.56
CA GLN A 129 -18.33 7.26 7.90
C GLN A 129 -18.36 6.22 6.77
N GLY A 130 -17.25 6.05 6.00
CA GLY A 130 -17.23 5.24 4.78
C GLY A 130 -18.21 5.78 3.70
N PRO A 131 -18.35 5.10 2.57
CA PRO A 131 -17.50 4.02 2.10
C PRO A 131 -16.06 4.47 1.83
N LEU A 132 -15.11 3.55 1.99
CA LEU A 132 -13.68 3.83 1.74
C LEU A 132 -13.21 3.36 0.35
N LEU A 133 -14.17 3.17 -0.54
CA LEU A 133 -14.01 2.82 -1.95
C LEU A 133 -14.98 3.68 -2.78
N HIS A 134 -14.47 4.36 -3.80
CA HIS A 134 -15.25 5.03 -4.82
C HIS A 134 -15.07 4.33 -6.17
N CYS A 135 -16.14 4.20 -6.94
CA CYS A 135 -16.17 3.57 -8.24
C CYS A 135 -16.83 4.48 -9.27
N THR A 136 -16.20 4.65 -10.44
CA THR A 136 -16.77 5.39 -11.57
C THR A 136 -16.53 4.60 -12.85
N LEU A 137 -17.60 4.33 -13.61
CA LEU A 137 -17.55 3.67 -14.91
C LEU A 137 -17.64 4.72 -16.02
N LEU A 138 -16.70 4.68 -16.94
CA LEU A 138 -16.68 5.51 -18.15
C LEU A 138 -16.87 4.61 -19.38
N HIS A 139 -17.95 4.80 -20.14
CA HIS A 139 -18.14 4.12 -21.42
C HIS A 139 -17.45 4.93 -22.53
N LEU A 140 -16.46 4.34 -23.19
CA LEU A 140 -15.71 4.97 -24.29
C LEU A 140 -16.19 4.50 -25.67
N ALA A 141 -16.55 3.22 -25.77
CA ALA A 141 -17.12 2.57 -26.93
C ALA A 141 -17.98 1.39 -26.48
N GLU A 142 -18.67 0.73 -27.40
CA GLU A 142 -19.56 -0.40 -27.09
C GLU A 142 -18.85 -1.51 -26.31
N GLU A 143 -17.59 -1.83 -26.68
CA GLU A 143 -16.78 -2.86 -26.01
C GLU A 143 -15.56 -2.28 -25.27
N GLN A 144 -15.56 -0.98 -24.98
CA GLN A 144 -14.46 -0.31 -24.28
C GLN A 144 -14.97 0.56 -23.14
N SER A 145 -14.56 0.21 -21.94
CA SER A 145 -14.88 0.96 -20.73
C SER A 145 -13.66 1.14 -19.85
N LEU A 146 -13.66 2.22 -19.09
CA LEU A 146 -12.70 2.42 -18.00
C LEU A 146 -13.46 2.41 -16.68
N LEU A 147 -12.96 1.61 -15.73
CA LEU A 147 -13.42 1.63 -14.36
C LEU A 147 -12.37 2.34 -13.50
N LEU A 148 -12.74 3.49 -12.97
CA LEU A 148 -11.92 4.26 -12.04
C LEU A 148 -12.24 3.77 -10.62
N LEU A 149 -11.24 3.21 -9.96
CA LEU A 149 -11.32 2.75 -8.57
C LEU A 149 -10.43 3.63 -7.70
N THR A 150 -10.98 4.16 -6.63
CA THR A 150 -10.24 4.94 -5.65
C THR A 150 -10.54 4.39 -4.27
N VAL A 151 -9.51 4.02 -3.53
CA VAL A 151 -9.63 3.36 -2.23
C VAL A 151 -8.66 3.96 -1.22
N HIS A 152 -9.09 4.08 0.04
CA HIS A 152 -8.19 4.55 1.09
C HIS A 152 -7.20 3.47 1.51
N ARG A 153 -5.91 3.83 1.67
CA ARG A 153 -4.83 2.89 2.02
C ARG A 153 -5.06 2.13 3.32
N ILE A 154 -5.82 2.66 4.25
CA ILE A 154 -6.12 2.00 5.52
C ILE A 154 -6.84 0.65 5.35
N VAL A 155 -7.54 0.46 4.23
CA VAL A 155 -8.27 -0.78 3.89
C VAL A 155 -7.69 -1.53 2.70
N CYS A 156 -6.64 -1.01 2.04
CA CYS A 156 -6.13 -1.60 0.81
C CYS A 156 -4.66 -1.23 0.58
N ASP A 157 -3.82 -2.18 0.21
CA ASP A 157 -2.47 -1.95 -0.32
C ASP A 157 -2.44 -2.24 -1.84
N GLN A 158 -1.28 -2.03 -2.48
CA GLN A 158 -1.11 -2.25 -3.91
C GLN A 158 -1.42 -3.70 -4.33
N TRP A 159 -1.05 -4.69 -3.53
CA TRP A 159 -1.40 -6.10 -3.78
C TRP A 159 -2.90 -6.32 -3.69
N ALA A 160 -3.55 -5.76 -2.67
CA ALA A 160 -4.99 -5.87 -2.45
C ALA A 160 -5.80 -5.25 -3.59
N VAL A 161 -5.29 -4.19 -4.26
CA VAL A 161 -5.88 -3.66 -5.50
C VAL A 161 -5.96 -4.75 -6.57
N GLY A 162 -4.89 -5.50 -6.78
CA GLY A 162 -4.90 -6.62 -7.72
C GLY A 162 -5.92 -7.70 -7.34
N VAL A 163 -6.05 -8.01 -6.04
CA VAL A 163 -7.07 -8.93 -5.53
C VAL A 163 -8.48 -8.38 -5.81
N LEU A 164 -8.72 -7.09 -5.52
CA LEU A 164 -10.02 -6.45 -5.77
C LEU A 164 -10.44 -6.54 -7.24
N VAL A 165 -9.55 -6.20 -8.16
CA VAL A 165 -9.85 -6.21 -9.59
C VAL A 165 -10.06 -7.64 -10.10
N ARG A 166 -9.23 -8.60 -9.66
CA ARG A 166 -9.42 -10.02 -9.99
C ARG A 166 -10.77 -10.55 -9.50
N ASP A 167 -11.08 -10.30 -8.23
CA ASP A 167 -12.31 -10.81 -7.61
C ASP A 167 -13.54 -10.14 -8.23
N LEU A 168 -13.48 -8.82 -8.53
CA LEU A 168 -14.55 -8.11 -9.24
C LEU A 168 -14.80 -8.70 -10.62
N ALA A 169 -13.75 -8.97 -11.39
CA ALA A 169 -13.87 -9.58 -12.71
C ALA A 169 -14.50 -10.98 -12.64
N CYS A 170 -14.09 -11.82 -11.68
CA CYS A 170 -14.68 -13.14 -11.45
C CYS A 170 -16.16 -13.06 -11.03
N LEU A 171 -16.51 -12.09 -10.18
CA LEU A 171 -17.89 -11.88 -9.76
C LEU A 171 -18.75 -11.37 -10.91
N TYR A 172 -18.23 -10.46 -11.73
CA TYR A 172 -18.91 -9.97 -12.91
C TYR A 172 -19.20 -11.10 -13.91
N GLU A 173 -18.23 -11.97 -14.17
CA GLU A 173 -18.43 -13.13 -15.07
C GLU A 173 -19.48 -14.09 -14.50
N ALA A 174 -19.47 -14.36 -13.20
CA ALA A 174 -20.45 -15.20 -12.53
C ALA A 174 -21.87 -14.62 -12.62
N CYS A 175 -22.04 -13.32 -12.31
CA CYS A 175 -23.32 -12.61 -12.41
C CYS A 175 -23.83 -12.56 -13.87
N SER A 176 -22.95 -12.25 -14.83
CA SER A 176 -23.32 -12.18 -16.26
C SER A 176 -23.78 -13.52 -16.83
N SER A 177 -23.24 -14.62 -16.33
CA SER A 177 -23.59 -15.99 -16.75
C SER A 177 -24.64 -16.66 -15.87
N GLU A 178 -25.16 -15.96 -14.85
CA GLU A 178 -26.08 -16.50 -13.85
C GLU A 178 -25.54 -17.79 -13.19
N GLN A 179 -24.22 -17.87 -12.99
CA GLN A 179 -23.55 -19.02 -12.37
C GLN A 179 -23.01 -18.65 -10.98
N PRO A 180 -22.88 -19.63 -10.08
CA PRO A 180 -22.21 -19.40 -8.81
C PRO A 180 -20.76 -18.92 -9.04
N SER A 181 -20.29 -17.99 -8.20
CA SER A 181 -18.91 -17.55 -8.27
C SER A 181 -17.93 -18.69 -7.99
N SER A 182 -16.87 -18.77 -8.78
CA SER A 182 -15.77 -19.74 -8.61
C SER A 182 -14.76 -19.35 -7.52
N LEU A 183 -14.91 -18.15 -6.91
CA LEU A 183 -14.00 -17.68 -5.90
C LEU A 183 -14.08 -18.52 -4.62
N PRO A 184 -12.95 -19.03 -4.09
CA PRO A 184 -12.94 -19.78 -2.84
C PRO A 184 -13.32 -18.89 -1.66
N SER A 185 -13.80 -19.48 -0.56
CA SER A 185 -13.98 -18.76 0.70
C SER A 185 -12.66 -18.17 1.18
N LEU A 186 -12.71 -16.98 1.79
CA LEU A 186 -11.53 -16.36 2.37
C LEU A 186 -11.23 -17.02 3.72
N PRO A 187 -10.00 -17.53 3.93
CA PRO A 187 -9.64 -18.13 5.22
C PRO A 187 -9.56 -17.09 6.33
N TRP A 188 -9.12 -15.85 5.98
CA TRP A 188 -9.05 -14.70 6.88
C TRP A 188 -9.69 -13.47 6.27
N GLN A 189 -10.33 -12.67 7.12
CA GLN A 189 -10.64 -11.26 6.88
C GLN A 189 -9.56 -10.38 7.52
N TYR A 190 -9.49 -9.10 7.14
CA TYR A 190 -8.44 -8.23 7.69
C TYR A 190 -8.52 -8.04 9.21
N ALA A 191 -9.72 -8.09 9.76
CA ALA A 191 -9.92 -8.06 11.21
C ALA A 191 -9.22 -9.24 11.92
N ASP A 192 -9.26 -10.44 11.31
CA ASP A 192 -8.61 -11.63 11.86
C ASP A 192 -7.07 -11.47 11.83
N PHE A 193 -6.55 -10.88 10.73
CA PHE A 193 -5.12 -10.53 10.64
C PHE A 193 -4.72 -9.52 11.72
N ALA A 194 -5.52 -8.48 11.98
CA ALA A 194 -5.22 -7.47 12.99
C ALA A 194 -5.19 -8.08 14.40
N VAL A 195 -6.12 -8.95 14.72
CA VAL A 195 -6.15 -9.70 16.00
C VAL A 195 -4.93 -10.61 16.13
N TRP A 196 -4.64 -11.40 15.10
CA TRP A 196 -3.47 -12.27 15.06
C TRP A 196 -2.17 -11.47 15.25
N GLN A 197 -2.01 -10.35 14.53
CA GLN A 197 -0.81 -9.50 14.62
C GLN A 197 -0.58 -9.04 16.06
N ARG A 198 -1.63 -8.62 16.76
CA ARG A 198 -1.52 -8.18 18.16
C ARG A 198 -1.23 -9.29 19.15
N GLN A 199 -1.71 -10.51 18.88
CA GLN A 199 -1.40 -11.68 19.69
C GLN A 199 0.05 -12.13 19.54
N VAL A 200 0.61 -12.06 18.33
CA VAL A 200 1.98 -12.50 18.05
C VAL A 200 3.01 -11.43 18.43
N LEU A 201 2.73 -10.17 18.13
CA LEU A 201 3.62 -9.04 18.44
C LEU A 201 3.38 -8.56 19.88
N THR A 202 3.71 -9.42 20.85
CA THR A 202 3.70 -9.06 22.26
C THR A 202 4.74 -7.98 22.55
N LYS A 203 4.68 -7.37 23.72
CA LYS A 203 5.65 -6.36 24.14
C LYS A 203 7.09 -6.89 24.08
N GLU A 204 7.28 -8.12 24.51
CA GLU A 204 8.61 -8.77 24.57
C GLU A 204 9.17 -8.96 23.16
N VAL A 205 8.34 -9.42 22.20
CA VAL A 205 8.71 -9.58 20.79
C VAL A 205 9.03 -8.22 20.15
N LEU A 206 8.19 -7.21 20.40
CA LEU A 206 8.44 -5.85 19.93
C LEU A 206 9.74 -5.27 20.49
N ASP A 207 10.03 -5.47 21.80
CA ASP A 207 11.27 -4.98 22.45
C ASP A 207 12.52 -5.68 21.89
N GLU A 208 12.45 -6.96 21.53
CA GLU A 208 13.53 -7.70 20.85
C GLU A 208 13.88 -7.07 19.51
N HIS A 209 12.85 -6.91 18.64
CA HIS A 209 13.06 -6.26 17.33
C HIS A 209 13.53 -4.81 17.47
N LEU A 210 12.98 -4.05 18.42
CA LEU A 210 13.40 -2.67 18.70
C LEU A 210 14.85 -2.57 19.13
N THR A 211 15.37 -3.56 19.85
CA THR A 211 16.78 -3.58 20.28
C THR A 211 17.70 -3.61 19.05
N TYR A 212 17.45 -4.52 18.10
CA TYR A 212 18.18 -4.57 16.84
C TYR A 212 18.11 -3.23 16.08
N TRP A 213 16.91 -2.65 15.92
CA TRP A 213 16.79 -1.41 15.17
C TRP A 213 17.43 -0.21 15.86
N ARG A 214 17.43 -0.15 17.20
CA ARG A 214 18.16 0.88 17.95
C ARG A 214 19.66 0.82 17.70
N GLU A 215 20.22 -0.39 17.67
CA GLU A 215 21.66 -0.58 17.38
C GLU A 215 21.97 -0.23 15.91
N GLN A 216 21.17 -0.73 14.99
CA GLN A 216 21.36 -0.50 13.55
C GLN A 216 21.24 0.98 13.16
N LEU A 217 20.37 1.72 13.83
CA LEU A 217 20.12 3.14 13.53
C LEU A 217 20.84 4.11 14.51
N ALA A 218 21.68 3.59 15.40
CA ALA A 218 22.45 4.42 16.30
C ALA A 218 23.37 5.37 15.51
N SER A 219 23.33 6.66 15.85
CA SER A 219 24.14 7.69 15.18
C SER A 219 23.95 7.78 13.66
N ALA A 220 22.80 7.33 13.15
CA ALA A 220 22.46 7.46 11.74
C ALA A 220 22.30 8.93 11.34
N PRO A 221 22.63 9.32 10.09
CA PRO A 221 22.43 10.69 9.61
C PRO A 221 20.94 11.05 9.59
N ASP A 222 20.63 12.24 10.07
CA ASP A 222 19.24 12.71 10.19
C ASP A 222 18.57 12.99 8.83
N ILE A 223 19.34 13.38 7.81
CA ILE A 223 18.83 13.89 6.56
C ILE A 223 19.70 13.45 5.39
N LEU A 224 19.05 12.94 4.34
CA LEU A 224 19.65 12.80 3.03
C LEU A 224 19.59 14.16 2.30
N GLN A 225 20.78 14.73 2.01
CA GLN A 225 20.92 16.03 1.35
C GLN A 225 20.93 15.87 -0.17
N LEU A 226 19.76 15.80 -0.77
CA LEU A 226 19.63 15.81 -2.24
C LEU A 226 19.70 17.26 -2.76
N PRO A 227 20.30 17.48 -3.95
CA PRO A 227 20.32 18.80 -4.59
C PRO A 227 18.91 19.16 -5.06
N THR A 228 18.22 19.99 -4.29
CA THR A 228 16.86 20.45 -4.62
C THR A 228 16.91 21.88 -5.13
N ASP A 229 16.08 22.22 -6.13
CA ASP A 229 16.00 23.58 -6.69
C ASP A 229 15.45 24.60 -5.67
N ARG A 230 14.72 24.12 -4.67
CA ARG A 230 14.08 24.94 -3.64
C ARG A 230 14.32 24.35 -2.26
N PRO A 231 14.48 25.19 -1.22
CA PRO A 231 14.62 24.69 0.15
C PRO A 231 13.34 23.95 0.59
N ARG A 232 13.49 22.97 1.46
CA ARG A 232 12.36 22.24 2.06
C ARG A 232 11.47 23.19 2.86
N GLN A 233 10.18 23.06 2.67
CA GLN A 233 9.20 23.84 3.42
C GLN A 233 9.01 23.28 4.84
N ALA A 234 8.52 24.11 5.77
CA ALA A 234 8.25 23.71 7.15
C ALA A 234 7.15 22.64 7.26
N VAL A 235 6.22 22.62 6.29
CA VAL A 235 5.18 21.60 6.15
C VAL A 235 5.31 20.98 4.76
N VAL A 236 5.26 19.66 4.69
CA VAL A 236 5.34 18.94 3.41
C VAL A 236 4.08 19.24 2.60
N SER A 237 4.26 19.58 1.33
CA SER A 237 3.15 19.69 0.38
C SER A 237 2.69 18.30 -0.06
N SER A 238 1.39 18.10 -0.22
CA SER A 238 0.82 16.89 -0.84
C SER A 238 0.94 16.88 -2.38
N GLN A 239 1.50 17.95 -2.98
CA GLN A 239 1.71 18.00 -4.41
C GLN A 239 2.94 17.17 -4.81
N GLY A 240 2.76 16.28 -5.74
CA GLY A 240 3.80 15.44 -6.31
C GLY A 240 3.70 15.37 -7.84
N SER A 241 4.72 14.80 -8.45
CA SER A 241 4.71 14.47 -9.88
C SER A 241 5.34 13.11 -10.11
N MET A 242 4.98 12.47 -11.21
CA MET A 242 5.53 11.19 -11.62
C MET A 242 6.47 11.39 -12.81
N TYR A 243 7.62 10.73 -12.74
CA TYR A 243 8.55 10.63 -13.87
C TYR A 243 8.75 9.15 -14.20
N GLN A 244 8.29 8.75 -15.38
CA GLN A 244 8.35 7.36 -15.82
C GLN A 244 9.60 7.12 -16.68
N VAL A 245 10.33 6.05 -16.36
CA VAL A 245 11.50 5.60 -17.12
C VAL A 245 11.32 4.12 -17.44
N VAL A 246 11.48 3.79 -18.72
CA VAL A 246 11.44 2.39 -19.18
C VAL A 246 12.87 1.89 -19.35
N LEU A 247 13.23 0.84 -18.60
CA LEU A 247 14.53 0.19 -18.78
C LEU A 247 14.54 -0.64 -20.08
N PRO A 248 15.54 -0.48 -20.94
CA PRO A 248 15.67 -1.33 -22.12
C PRO A 248 15.78 -2.81 -21.74
N SER A 249 15.12 -3.71 -22.48
CA SER A 249 15.10 -5.16 -22.18
C SER A 249 16.51 -5.76 -22.06
N LYS A 250 17.48 -5.31 -22.88
CA LYS A 250 18.88 -5.75 -22.79
C LYS A 250 19.53 -5.38 -21.46
N LEU A 251 19.25 -4.16 -20.94
CA LEU A 251 19.77 -3.74 -19.64
C LEU A 251 19.13 -4.56 -18.51
N PHE A 252 17.83 -4.79 -18.59
CA PHE A 252 17.13 -5.61 -17.61
C PHE A 252 17.69 -7.03 -17.54
N GLN A 253 17.92 -7.68 -18.70
CA GLN A 253 18.56 -9.00 -18.77
C GLN A 253 19.98 -9.00 -18.19
N ALA A 254 20.79 -7.99 -18.50
CA ALA A 254 22.14 -7.87 -17.94
C ALA A 254 22.14 -7.68 -16.42
N LEU A 255 21.15 -6.96 -15.87
CA LEU A 255 20.98 -6.85 -14.41
C LEU A 255 20.58 -8.17 -13.76
N GLN A 256 19.72 -8.96 -14.42
CA GLN A 256 19.36 -10.30 -13.94
C GLN A 256 20.57 -11.26 -13.97
N GLU A 257 21.36 -11.25 -15.04
CA GLU A 257 22.59 -12.04 -15.14
C GLU A 257 23.62 -11.66 -14.08
N LEU A 258 23.81 -10.34 -13.85
CA LEU A 258 24.70 -9.86 -12.79
C LEU A 258 24.23 -10.33 -11.41
N SER A 259 22.93 -10.23 -11.13
CA SER A 259 22.35 -10.68 -9.87
C SER A 259 22.60 -12.17 -9.64
N GLN A 260 22.39 -12.99 -10.67
CA GLN A 260 22.67 -14.44 -10.62
C GLN A 260 24.15 -14.73 -10.38
N GLN A 261 25.06 -14.05 -11.10
CA GLN A 261 26.52 -14.22 -10.94
C GLN A 261 27.00 -13.87 -9.53
N GLN A 262 26.37 -12.86 -8.90
CA GLN A 262 26.71 -12.41 -7.55
C GLN A 262 25.90 -13.15 -6.45
N ALA A 263 25.05 -14.12 -6.83
CA ALA A 263 24.16 -14.86 -5.92
C ALA A 263 23.29 -13.95 -5.02
N VAL A 264 22.78 -12.85 -5.59
CA VAL A 264 21.86 -11.91 -4.94
C VAL A 264 20.54 -11.82 -5.71
N SER A 265 19.48 -11.28 -5.08
CA SER A 265 18.24 -11.00 -5.79
C SER A 265 18.37 -9.77 -6.70
N LEU A 266 17.49 -9.68 -7.72
CA LEU A 266 17.40 -8.47 -8.55
C LEU A 266 17.07 -7.23 -7.69
N ASP A 267 16.22 -7.38 -6.68
CA ASP A 267 15.87 -6.31 -5.76
C ASP A 267 17.10 -5.75 -5.04
N MET A 268 17.99 -6.63 -4.55
CA MET A 268 19.27 -6.21 -3.94
C MET A 268 20.14 -5.44 -4.91
N THR A 269 20.19 -5.88 -6.18
CA THR A 269 20.95 -5.19 -7.24
C THR A 269 20.36 -3.79 -7.53
N LEU A 270 19.03 -3.68 -7.60
CA LEU A 270 18.35 -2.40 -7.80
C LEU A 270 18.54 -1.46 -6.60
N VAL A 271 18.47 -1.97 -5.37
CA VAL A 271 18.78 -1.19 -4.15
C VAL A 271 20.21 -0.65 -4.20
N ALA A 272 21.20 -1.50 -4.52
CA ALA A 272 22.61 -1.09 -4.60
C ALA A 272 22.84 -0.02 -5.70
N ALA A 273 22.21 -0.19 -6.86
CA ALA A 273 22.28 0.78 -7.95
C ALA A 273 21.65 2.11 -7.54
N PHE A 274 20.50 2.07 -6.88
CA PHE A 274 19.80 3.25 -6.40
C PHE A 274 20.57 3.98 -5.29
N GLN A 275 21.14 3.27 -4.34
CA GLN A 275 22.01 3.87 -3.31
C GLN A 275 23.28 4.47 -3.93
N THR A 276 23.85 3.85 -4.97
CA THR A 276 24.96 4.43 -5.73
C THR A 276 24.55 5.76 -6.36
N LEU A 277 23.35 5.84 -6.94
CA LEU A 277 22.80 7.08 -7.50
C LEU A 277 22.67 8.15 -6.40
N LEU A 278 22.06 7.82 -5.28
CA LEU A 278 21.90 8.74 -4.15
C LEU A 278 23.24 9.25 -3.61
N TYR A 279 24.23 8.37 -3.47
CA TYR A 279 25.60 8.74 -3.11
C TYR A 279 26.21 9.75 -4.08
N ARG A 280 26.05 9.50 -5.40
CA ARG A 280 26.58 10.41 -6.43
C ARG A 280 25.96 11.81 -6.40
N TYR A 281 24.67 11.90 -6.03
CA TYR A 281 23.97 13.19 -5.95
C TYR A 281 24.18 13.89 -4.60
N SER A 282 24.24 13.17 -3.50
CA SER A 282 24.33 13.75 -2.15
C SER A 282 25.75 13.90 -1.64
N GLY A 283 26.68 13.08 -2.11
CA GLY A 283 28.03 12.97 -1.57
C GLY A 283 28.10 12.32 -0.17
N GLN A 284 26.98 11.82 0.34
CA GLN A 284 26.91 11.19 1.65
C GLN A 284 27.25 9.70 1.56
N GLU A 285 28.16 9.22 2.40
CA GLU A 285 28.63 7.83 2.40
C GLU A 285 27.76 6.92 3.27
N ASP A 286 27.10 7.44 4.29
CA ASP A 286 26.15 6.72 5.15
C ASP A 286 24.72 7.07 4.71
N LEU A 287 24.03 6.13 4.09
CA LEU A 287 22.73 6.36 3.46
C LEU A 287 21.63 5.57 4.16
N LEU A 288 20.52 6.28 4.47
CA LEU A 288 19.28 5.68 4.90
C LEU A 288 18.22 5.82 3.82
N ILE A 289 17.62 4.71 3.42
CA ILE A 289 16.43 4.68 2.57
C ILE A 289 15.35 3.81 3.21
N GLY A 290 14.09 4.14 2.96
CA GLY A 290 12.99 3.25 3.24
C GLY A 290 12.84 2.23 2.10
N ALA A 291 12.45 1.02 2.42
CA ALA A 291 12.02 0.01 1.45
C ALA A 291 10.66 -0.53 1.84
N ALA A 292 9.66 -0.28 0.99
CA ALA A 292 8.34 -0.88 1.17
C ALA A 292 8.41 -2.37 0.86
N ILE A 293 7.92 -3.19 1.78
CA ILE A 293 7.91 -4.66 1.66
C ILE A 293 6.51 -5.21 1.87
N PRO A 294 6.12 -6.24 1.14
CA PRO A 294 4.87 -6.93 1.40
C PRO A 294 5.01 -7.80 2.65
N ALA A 295 4.12 -7.60 3.63
CA ALA A 295 4.04 -8.43 4.85
C ALA A 295 3.08 -9.62 4.69
N ARG A 296 2.84 -10.11 3.46
CA ARG A 296 1.97 -11.24 3.12
C ARG A 296 2.78 -12.54 3.03
N LYS A 297 3.29 -13.00 4.18
CA LYS A 297 4.05 -14.27 4.26
C LYS A 297 3.17 -15.51 4.43
N ARG A 298 1.94 -15.32 4.88
CA ARG A 298 1.00 -16.39 5.16
C ARG A 298 0.06 -16.57 3.97
N ALA A 299 -0.23 -17.82 3.61
CA ALA A 299 -1.17 -18.13 2.53
C ALA A 299 -2.56 -17.52 2.77
N GLU A 300 -2.98 -17.44 4.04
CA GLU A 300 -4.26 -16.86 4.45
C GLU A 300 -4.39 -15.37 4.09
N THR A 301 -3.26 -14.67 3.92
CA THR A 301 -3.25 -13.24 3.58
C THR A 301 -3.20 -12.96 2.08
N GLU A 302 -2.95 -13.95 1.22
CA GLU A 302 -2.77 -13.75 -0.22
C GLU A 302 -4.03 -13.22 -0.92
N ALA A 303 -5.19 -13.78 -0.57
CA ALA A 303 -6.48 -13.37 -1.15
C ALA A 303 -7.24 -12.34 -0.31
N MET A 304 -6.65 -11.87 0.78
CA MET A 304 -7.27 -10.93 1.71
C MET A 304 -7.10 -9.49 1.20
N VAL A 305 -8.16 -8.70 1.23
CA VAL A 305 -8.10 -7.25 1.05
C VAL A 305 -7.78 -6.58 2.38
N GLY A 306 -6.80 -5.68 2.35
CA GLY A 306 -6.32 -4.97 3.52
C GLY A 306 -4.89 -4.45 3.32
N ILE A 307 -4.38 -3.68 4.26
CA ILE A 307 -3.02 -3.16 4.23
C ILE A 307 -2.05 -4.13 4.92
N CYS A 308 -1.33 -4.92 4.14
CA CYS A 308 -0.29 -5.83 4.61
C CYS A 308 1.07 -5.42 4.04
N GLU A 309 1.38 -4.15 4.12
CA GLU A 309 2.69 -3.60 3.79
C GLU A 309 3.40 -3.16 5.07
N ASN A 310 4.71 -3.27 5.07
CA ASN A 310 5.57 -2.68 6.08
C ASN A 310 6.71 -1.92 5.41
N THR A 311 7.46 -1.13 6.16
CA THR A 311 8.61 -0.40 5.65
C THR A 311 9.85 -0.79 6.45
N LEU A 312 10.88 -1.24 5.74
CA LEU A 312 12.22 -1.45 6.31
C LEU A 312 13.06 -0.19 6.14
N VAL A 313 13.92 0.06 7.10
CA VAL A 313 14.95 1.12 7.00
C VAL A 313 16.26 0.46 6.62
N LEU A 314 16.74 0.70 5.41
CA LEU A 314 18.00 0.16 4.92
C LEU A 314 19.09 1.22 5.09
N ARG A 315 19.99 0.99 6.07
CA ARG A 315 21.20 1.80 6.27
C ARG A 315 22.39 1.10 5.66
N THR A 316 23.04 1.74 4.70
CA THR A 316 24.21 1.20 4.01
C THR A 316 25.36 2.18 4.04
N ASP A 317 26.52 1.69 4.45
CA ASP A 317 27.78 2.41 4.43
C ASP A 317 28.45 2.24 3.06
N LEU A 318 28.69 3.37 2.36
CA LEU A 318 29.38 3.47 1.08
C LEU A 318 30.79 4.07 1.23
N SER A 319 31.30 4.23 2.46
CA SER A 319 32.66 4.73 2.71
C SER A 319 33.72 3.80 2.10
N GLU A 320 34.95 4.34 1.98
CA GLU A 320 36.09 3.63 1.42
C GLU A 320 35.98 3.29 -0.07
N GLN A 321 35.07 3.92 -0.81
CA GLN A 321 34.87 3.76 -2.26
C GLN A 321 34.78 2.28 -2.67
N PRO A 322 33.81 1.52 -2.15
CA PRO A 322 33.67 0.10 -2.46
C PRO A 322 33.45 -0.13 -3.96
N SER A 323 33.93 -1.26 -4.47
CA SER A 323 33.49 -1.72 -5.78
C SER A 323 31.97 -2.01 -5.75
N PHE A 324 31.33 -2.04 -6.92
CA PHE A 324 29.88 -2.38 -6.96
C PHE A 324 29.61 -3.78 -6.39
N ALA A 325 30.53 -4.73 -6.56
CA ALA A 325 30.40 -6.07 -5.97
C ALA A 325 30.48 -6.03 -4.43
N ASP A 326 31.39 -5.21 -3.87
CA ASP A 326 31.46 -5.03 -2.41
C ASP A 326 30.20 -4.37 -1.87
N LEU A 327 29.67 -3.36 -2.59
CA LEU A 327 28.41 -2.71 -2.24
C LEU A 327 27.24 -3.69 -2.27
N LEU A 328 27.14 -4.54 -3.29
CA LEU A 328 26.14 -5.61 -3.34
C LEU A 328 26.22 -6.51 -2.11
N GLY A 329 27.42 -6.87 -1.67
CA GLY A 329 27.62 -7.65 -0.46
C GLY A 329 27.16 -6.92 0.81
N ARG A 330 27.40 -5.58 0.90
CA ARG A 330 26.91 -4.75 2.01
C ARG A 330 25.38 -4.69 2.01
N VAL A 331 24.78 -4.41 0.84
CA VAL A 331 23.30 -4.33 0.67
C VAL A 331 22.65 -5.67 1.00
N CYS A 332 23.21 -6.78 0.54
CA CYS A 332 22.71 -8.13 0.85
C CYS A 332 22.64 -8.35 2.37
N LYS A 333 23.71 -8.04 3.10
CA LYS A 333 23.74 -8.17 4.57
C LYS A 333 22.68 -7.31 5.25
N VAL A 334 22.54 -6.05 4.83
CA VAL A 334 21.55 -5.12 5.40
C VAL A 334 20.13 -5.59 5.13
N MET A 335 19.84 -6.04 3.91
CA MET A 335 18.50 -6.51 3.55
C MET A 335 18.13 -7.81 4.28
N VAL A 336 19.02 -8.78 4.33
CA VAL A 336 18.78 -10.07 5.02
C VAL A 336 18.59 -9.83 6.53
N ALA A 337 19.44 -8.99 7.16
CA ALA A 337 19.29 -8.66 8.57
C ALA A 337 17.98 -7.89 8.83
N GLY A 338 17.64 -6.91 7.97
CA GLY A 338 16.37 -6.19 8.07
C GLY A 338 15.16 -7.09 7.93
N GLN A 339 15.19 -8.05 7.00
CA GLN A 339 14.11 -9.04 6.80
C GLN A 339 13.89 -9.95 8.01
N ALA A 340 14.94 -10.25 8.78
CA ALA A 340 14.79 -11.01 10.02
C ALA A 340 14.00 -10.24 11.11
N HIS A 341 13.89 -8.92 10.98
CA HIS A 341 13.20 -8.02 11.91
C HIS A 341 12.04 -7.26 11.25
N GLU A 342 11.55 -7.73 10.09
CA GLU A 342 10.50 -7.05 9.31
C GLU A 342 9.11 -7.13 9.94
N GLU A 343 8.92 -7.96 10.96
CA GLU A 343 7.65 -8.06 11.68
C GLU A 343 7.39 -6.84 12.57
N LEU A 344 8.44 -6.08 12.94
CA LEU A 344 8.24 -4.82 13.66
C LEU A 344 7.52 -3.80 12.75
N PRO A 345 6.33 -3.33 13.13
CA PRO A 345 5.64 -2.29 12.38
C PRO A 345 6.48 -1.01 12.36
N PHE A 346 6.59 -0.40 11.18
CA PHE A 346 7.36 0.84 10.98
C PHE A 346 6.93 1.96 11.94
N GLU A 347 5.63 2.08 12.20
CA GLU A 347 5.05 3.05 13.13
C GLU A 347 5.53 2.83 14.57
N SER A 348 5.69 1.57 14.98
CA SER A 348 6.24 1.23 16.29
C SER A 348 7.72 1.63 16.40
N LEU A 349 8.48 1.43 15.32
CA LEU A 349 9.87 1.88 15.22
C LEU A 349 9.97 3.40 15.32
N VAL A 350 9.18 4.14 14.53
CA VAL A 350 9.14 5.61 14.57
C VAL A 350 8.76 6.12 15.95
N LYS A 351 7.73 5.56 16.57
CA LYS A 351 7.28 5.94 17.92
C LYS A 351 8.38 5.73 18.98
N ALA A 352 9.15 4.65 18.85
CA ALA A 352 10.21 4.31 19.81
C ALA A 352 11.46 5.16 19.67
N LEU A 353 11.83 5.58 18.45
CA LEU A 353 13.05 6.35 18.17
C LEU A 353 12.80 7.86 18.09
N TYR A 354 11.65 8.26 17.59
CA TYR A 354 11.29 9.67 17.35
C TYR A 354 9.91 9.98 17.90
N PRO A 355 9.78 10.09 19.24
CA PRO A 355 8.49 10.36 19.89
C PRO A 355 7.89 11.71 19.49
N THR A 356 8.73 12.67 19.06
CA THR A 356 8.27 13.97 18.55
C THR A 356 8.37 13.96 17.03
N ARG A 357 7.22 13.95 16.36
CA ARG A 357 7.14 13.94 14.88
C ARG A 357 7.42 15.33 14.31
N SER A 358 8.15 15.38 13.20
CA SER A 358 8.31 16.56 12.36
C SER A 358 7.25 16.55 11.27
N LEU A 359 6.56 17.67 11.03
CA LEU A 359 5.65 17.84 9.90
C LEU A 359 6.37 18.14 8.59
N SER A 360 7.69 18.39 8.63
CA SER A 360 8.46 18.76 7.45
C SER A 360 9.13 17.59 6.74
N ARG A 361 9.18 16.39 7.36
CA ARG A 361 9.90 15.23 6.81
C ARG A 361 9.58 13.93 7.56
N ASN A 362 9.80 12.81 6.86
CA ASN A 362 9.87 11.51 7.53
C ASN A 362 11.11 11.48 8.43
N PRO A 363 10.99 11.03 9.68
CA PRO A 363 12.09 11.09 10.66
C PRO A 363 13.28 10.20 10.32
N LEU A 364 13.09 9.08 9.62
CA LEU A 364 14.12 8.07 9.37
C LEU A 364 14.73 8.13 7.97
N PHE A 365 13.96 8.49 6.96
CA PHE A 365 14.41 8.57 5.57
C PHE A 365 13.58 9.59 4.78
N GLN A 366 14.12 10.08 3.68
CA GLN A 366 13.44 11.00 2.77
C GLN A 366 13.19 10.39 1.39
N VAL A 367 13.67 9.19 1.19
CA VAL A 367 13.54 8.42 -0.05
C VAL A 367 13.01 7.03 0.29
N LEU A 368 11.92 6.64 -0.36
CA LEU A 368 11.31 5.33 -0.23
C LEU A 368 11.44 4.58 -1.57
N LEU A 369 12.00 3.39 -1.53
CA LEU A 369 12.02 2.47 -2.66
C LEU A 369 10.88 1.48 -2.50
N HIS A 370 10.06 1.35 -3.54
CA HIS A 370 9.00 0.34 -3.59
C HIS A 370 9.28 -0.60 -4.78
N LEU A 371 9.43 -1.87 -4.49
CA LEU A 371 9.62 -2.94 -5.48
C LEU A 371 8.40 -3.87 -5.41
N PRO A 372 7.31 -3.53 -6.12
CA PRO A 372 6.07 -4.29 -6.04
C PRO A 372 6.24 -5.70 -6.61
N LYS A 373 5.60 -6.67 -5.98
CA LYS A 373 5.44 -8.00 -6.58
C LYS A 373 4.48 -7.90 -7.78
N PRO A 374 4.64 -8.78 -8.79
CA PRO A 374 3.65 -8.88 -9.86
C PRO A 374 2.25 -9.05 -9.29
N LEU A 375 1.31 -8.26 -9.76
CA LEU A 375 -0.08 -8.35 -9.34
C LEU A 375 -0.70 -9.71 -9.76
N PRO A 376 -1.76 -10.17 -9.07
CA PRO A 376 -2.49 -11.35 -9.49
C PRO A 376 -2.93 -11.27 -10.95
N THR A 377 -2.89 -12.41 -11.65
CA THR A 377 -3.35 -12.49 -13.04
C THR A 377 -4.82 -12.11 -13.12
N LEU A 378 -5.15 -11.17 -13.98
CA LEU A 378 -6.51 -10.73 -14.25
C LEU A 378 -7.17 -11.62 -15.32
N LEU A 379 -8.48 -11.60 -15.37
CA LEU A 379 -9.25 -12.25 -16.43
C LEU A 379 -9.03 -11.54 -17.78
N SER A 380 -9.23 -12.30 -18.88
CA SER A 380 -9.14 -11.77 -20.24
C SER A 380 -10.07 -10.58 -20.43
N GLY A 381 -9.57 -9.52 -21.03
CA GLY A 381 -10.33 -8.28 -21.25
C GLY A 381 -10.28 -7.26 -20.10
N TRP A 382 -9.69 -7.61 -18.94
CA TRP A 382 -9.45 -6.69 -17.82
C TRP A 382 -7.98 -6.37 -17.71
N THR A 383 -7.62 -5.10 -17.76
CA THR A 383 -6.23 -4.66 -17.71
C THR A 383 -6.10 -3.49 -16.74
N LEU A 384 -5.10 -3.53 -15.86
CA LEU A 384 -4.75 -2.40 -15.00
C LEU A 384 -3.87 -1.42 -15.79
N GLU A 385 -4.32 -0.17 -15.90
CA GLU A 385 -3.48 0.94 -16.34
C GLU A 385 -2.77 1.52 -15.10
N GLN A 386 -1.46 1.59 -15.19
CA GLN A 386 -0.60 2.18 -14.15
C GLN A 386 -0.22 3.61 -14.50
#